data_930348a39d2ac70629d7734df1908277
#
_entry.id   930348a39d2ac70629d7734df1908277
#
_cell.length_a   1.000
_cell.length_b   1.000
_cell.length_c   1.000
_cell.angle_alpha   90.00
_cell.angle_beta   90.00
_cell.angle_gamma   90.00
#
_symmetry.space_group_name_H-M   'P 1'
#
loop_
_entity.id
_entity.type
_entity.pdbx_description
1 polymer ?
#
loop_
_entity_poly.entity_id
_entity_poly.type
_entity_poly.pdbx_seq_one_letter_code
_entity_poly.pdbx_strand_id
1 'polypeptide(L)'
;MPLAFSFCGHTKTCLQDLGKSVHDLLNKDYHFSSSSLEVKTQTPSGVTFKVAGNRDLKTDAISGDIEAKWYDRPNGLTVTQAWTTSNTLRNNIELDNQIADGVKLSLDSSLAPEKGTKNALITAIAKHPGFHSRALLDVFRVRRRNSGPIDLFNSYGF
;
A
#
# COMPACT_ATOMS: atom_id res chain seq x y z
N MET A 1 3.58 0.90 -20.72
CA MET A 1 3.41 1.72 -19.51
C MET A 1 4.76 2.01 -18.92
N PRO A 2 5.08 3.25 -18.58
CA PRO A 2 6.41 3.56 -18.06
C PRO A 2 6.57 2.96 -16.67
N LEU A 3 7.64 2.21 -16.47
CA LEU A 3 8.20 1.92 -15.15
C LEU A 3 8.64 3.27 -14.58
N ALA A 4 7.91 3.79 -13.60
CA ALA A 4 8.33 5.00 -12.92
C ALA A 4 9.48 4.67 -11.98
N PHE A 5 10.71 4.91 -12.41
CA PHE A 5 11.87 4.90 -11.55
C PHE A 5 12.03 6.30 -10.96
N SER A 6 11.93 6.41 -9.65
CA SER A 6 12.29 7.65 -8.94
C SER A 6 13.68 7.47 -8.31
N PHE A 7 14.62 8.27 -8.77
CA PHE A 7 15.99 8.30 -8.25
C PHE A 7 16.08 9.40 -7.17
N CYS A 8 16.48 9.04 -5.97
CA CYS A 8 16.76 10.00 -4.90
C CYS A 8 18.20 9.83 -4.44
N GLY A 9 19.03 10.86 -4.70
CA GLY A 9 20.46 10.85 -4.38
C GLY A 9 20.75 11.36 -2.97
N HIS A 10 21.74 10.78 -2.34
CA HIS A 10 22.58 11.23 -1.20
C HIS A 10 21.96 11.64 0.14
N THR A 11 20.68 11.84 0.30
CA THR A 11 20.04 12.13 1.61
C THR A 11 19.02 11.08 1.98
N LYS A 12 18.98 10.70 3.27
CA LYS A 12 18.05 9.69 3.82
C LYS A 12 16.57 10.07 3.70
N THR A 13 16.26 11.27 3.23
CA THR A 13 14.90 11.79 3.00
C THR A 13 14.65 11.94 1.52
N CYS A 14 13.69 11.19 1.00
CA CYS A 14 13.21 11.35 -0.37
C CYS A 14 12.38 12.63 -0.49
N LEU A 15 12.37 13.26 -1.68
CA LEU A 15 11.54 14.44 -1.97
C LEU A 15 10.05 14.18 -1.64
N GLN A 16 9.60 12.91 -1.72
CA GLN A 16 8.25 12.48 -1.35
C GLN A 16 7.99 12.52 0.17
N ASP A 17 9.05 12.49 1.00
CA ASP A 17 8.93 12.57 2.46
C ASP A 17 8.98 14.03 2.95
N LEU A 18 9.35 14.99 2.06
CA LEU A 18 9.33 16.41 2.38
C LEU A 18 7.87 16.89 2.55
N GLY A 19 7.58 17.42 3.71
CA GLY A 19 6.23 17.95 4.01
C GLY A 19 5.23 16.89 4.50
N LYS A 20 5.58 15.61 4.54
CA LYS A 20 4.69 14.55 5.02
C LYS A 20 4.24 14.79 6.46
N SER A 21 5.15 15.19 7.35
CA SER A 21 4.83 15.48 8.75
C SER A 21 3.86 16.65 8.90
N VAL A 22 4.01 17.69 8.06
CA VAL A 22 3.11 18.85 8.05
C VAL A 22 1.75 18.49 7.49
N HIS A 23 1.73 17.71 6.39
CA HIS A 23 0.50 17.21 5.80
C HIS A 23 -0.27 16.29 6.75
N ASP A 24 0.44 15.39 7.43
CA ASP A 24 -0.17 14.48 8.41
C ASP A 24 -0.73 15.27 9.62
N LEU A 25 -0.02 16.29 10.09
CA LEU A 25 -0.49 17.15 11.19
C LEU A 25 -1.75 17.92 10.82
N LEU A 26 -1.84 18.44 9.59
CA LEU A 26 -2.98 19.25 9.14
C LEU A 26 -4.21 18.42 8.76
N ASN A 27 -4.04 17.16 8.34
CA ASN A 27 -5.15 16.37 7.81
C ASN A 27 -5.60 15.21 8.71
N LYS A 28 -4.78 14.80 9.68
CA LYS A 28 -5.04 13.58 10.45
C LYS A 28 -6.24 13.67 11.39
N ASP A 29 -6.48 14.82 11.99
CA ASP A 29 -7.48 14.95 13.07
C ASP A 29 -8.54 16.02 12.80
N TYR A 30 -8.54 16.65 11.61
CA TYR A 30 -9.49 17.71 11.26
C TYR A 30 -10.54 17.24 10.27
N HIS A 31 -11.56 16.53 10.76
CA HIS A 31 -12.71 16.10 9.96
C HIS A 31 -13.87 17.11 10.10
N PHE A 32 -13.92 18.13 9.26
CA PHE A 32 -14.95 19.17 9.31
C PHE A 32 -16.34 18.71 8.86
N SER A 33 -16.46 17.59 8.15
CA SER A 33 -17.72 17.16 7.53
C SER A 33 -18.08 15.70 7.80
N SER A 34 -17.37 15.03 8.69
CA SER A 34 -17.63 13.63 8.99
C SER A 34 -17.52 13.33 10.49
N SER A 35 -18.34 12.40 10.96
CA SER A 35 -18.21 11.80 12.29
C SER A 35 -17.60 10.43 12.15
N SER A 36 -16.47 10.18 12.84
CA SER A 36 -15.78 8.90 12.80
C SER A 36 -15.71 8.25 14.19
N LEU A 37 -15.91 6.95 14.23
CA LEU A 37 -15.70 6.11 15.41
C LEU A 37 -14.67 5.03 15.05
N GLU A 38 -13.64 4.89 15.88
CA GLU A 38 -12.64 3.86 15.72
C GLU A 38 -12.49 3.09 17.02
N VAL A 39 -12.57 1.77 16.93
CA VAL A 39 -12.34 0.85 18.05
C VAL A 39 -11.19 -0.07 17.70
N LYS A 40 -10.16 -0.09 18.53
CA LYS A 40 -9.00 -1.00 18.41
C LYS A 40 -8.99 -1.97 19.55
N THR A 41 -8.74 -3.24 19.24
CA THR A 41 -8.49 -4.28 20.22
C THR A 41 -7.31 -5.13 19.79
N GLN A 42 -6.56 -5.64 20.76
CA GLN A 42 -5.41 -6.50 20.49
C GLN A 42 -5.58 -7.80 21.25
N THR A 43 -5.37 -8.91 20.55
CA THR A 43 -5.39 -10.24 21.15
C THR A 43 -4.04 -10.56 21.77
N PRO A 44 -3.98 -11.48 22.76
CA PRO A 44 -2.72 -11.96 23.32
C PRO A 44 -1.80 -12.62 22.27
N SER A 45 -2.37 -13.12 21.18
CA SER A 45 -1.64 -13.71 20.05
C SER A 45 -0.98 -12.68 19.12
N GLY A 46 -1.05 -11.38 19.44
CA GLY A 46 -0.41 -10.31 18.66
C GLY A 46 -1.22 -9.83 17.43
N VAL A 47 -2.45 -10.29 17.27
CA VAL A 47 -3.35 -9.80 16.22
C VAL A 47 -4.06 -8.56 16.73
N THR A 48 -4.00 -7.48 15.95
CA THR A 48 -4.72 -6.23 16.23
C THR A 48 -5.95 -6.16 15.33
N PHE A 49 -7.11 -6.01 15.93
CA PHE A 49 -8.36 -5.73 15.22
C PHE A 49 -8.71 -4.26 15.35
N LYS A 50 -9.12 -3.67 14.26
CA LYS A 50 -9.60 -2.29 14.17
C LYS A 50 -10.95 -2.32 13.47
N VAL A 51 -11.94 -1.70 14.10
CA VAL A 51 -13.25 -1.45 13.50
C VAL A 51 -13.43 0.05 13.41
N ALA A 52 -13.63 0.56 12.21
CA ALA A 52 -13.86 1.97 11.98
C ALA A 52 -15.22 2.18 11.31
N GLY A 53 -15.95 3.19 11.77
CA GLY A 53 -17.20 3.66 11.17
C GLY A 53 -17.08 5.15 10.88
N ASN A 54 -17.55 5.58 9.73
CA ASN A 54 -17.56 6.96 9.32
C ASN A 54 -18.93 7.34 8.77
N ARG A 55 -19.48 8.48 9.24
CA ARG A 55 -20.71 9.08 8.72
C ARG A 55 -20.36 10.44 8.13
N ASP A 56 -20.66 10.61 6.85
CA ASP A 56 -20.58 11.92 6.20
C ASP A 56 -21.80 12.76 6.57
N LEU A 57 -21.58 13.91 7.20
CA LEU A 57 -22.64 14.80 7.66
C LEU A 57 -23.36 15.55 6.52
N LYS A 58 -22.78 15.57 5.31
CA LYS A 58 -23.38 16.24 4.14
C LYS A 58 -24.28 15.31 3.35
N THR A 59 -23.87 14.06 3.19
CA THR A 59 -24.59 13.07 2.37
C THR A 59 -25.34 12.03 3.19
N ASP A 60 -25.18 12.05 4.53
CA ASP A 60 -25.69 11.05 5.46
C ASP A 60 -25.22 9.61 5.15
N ALA A 61 -24.23 9.48 4.29
CA ALA A 61 -23.69 8.19 3.93
C ALA A 61 -22.88 7.59 5.09
N ILE A 62 -23.18 6.34 5.42
CA ILE A 62 -22.47 5.58 6.46
C ILE A 62 -21.55 4.57 5.76
N SER A 63 -20.29 4.60 6.12
CA SER A 63 -19.29 3.63 5.68
C SER A 63 -18.53 3.09 6.89
N GLY A 64 -18.08 1.85 6.81
CA GLY A 64 -17.28 1.25 7.85
C GLY A 64 -16.32 0.23 7.27
N ASP A 65 -15.32 -0.11 8.05
CA ASP A 65 -14.34 -1.12 7.73
C ASP A 65 -13.93 -1.90 8.98
N ILE A 66 -13.61 -3.15 8.76
CA ILE A 66 -13.01 -4.05 9.75
C ILE A 66 -11.64 -4.42 9.23
N GLU A 67 -10.61 -4.14 10.01
CA GLU A 67 -9.23 -4.44 9.71
C GLU A 67 -8.66 -5.41 10.74
N ALA A 68 -7.97 -6.45 10.28
CA ALA A 68 -7.16 -7.34 11.09
C ALA A 68 -5.70 -7.19 10.67
N LYS A 69 -4.82 -6.89 11.62
CA LYS A 69 -3.38 -6.77 11.39
C LYS A 69 -2.64 -7.77 12.26
N TRP A 70 -1.84 -8.59 11.62
CA TRP A 70 -0.94 -9.54 12.25
C TRP A 70 0.51 -9.20 11.90
N TYR A 71 1.36 -9.24 12.91
CA TYR A 71 2.78 -8.96 12.77
C TYR A 71 3.61 -10.13 13.30
N ASP A 72 4.41 -10.72 12.44
CA ASP A 72 5.36 -11.75 12.77
C ASP A 72 6.76 -11.15 12.87
N ARG A 73 7.24 -10.99 14.10
CA ARG A 73 8.54 -10.37 14.40
C ARG A 73 9.72 -11.14 13.81
N PRO A 74 9.84 -12.49 13.98
CA PRO A 74 11.00 -13.23 13.51
C PRO A 74 11.16 -13.15 11.97
N ASN A 75 10.07 -13.11 11.25
CA ASN A 75 10.09 -13.09 9.79
C ASN A 75 9.89 -11.69 9.18
N GLY A 76 9.78 -10.63 9.99
CA GLY A 76 9.53 -9.27 9.51
C GLY A 76 8.27 -9.15 8.63
N LEU A 77 7.33 -10.09 8.79
CA LEU A 77 6.12 -10.19 7.99
C LEU A 77 4.98 -9.46 8.66
N THR A 78 4.36 -8.54 7.95
CA THR A 78 3.13 -7.87 8.37
C THR A 78 2.02 -8.21 7.39
N VAL A 79 0.93 -8.78 7.89
CA VAL A 79 -0.27 -9.07 7.11
C VAL A 79 -1.39 -8.19 7.62
N THR A 80 -1.97 -7.38 6.75
CA THR A 80 -3.13 -6.54 7.06
C THR A 80 -4.26 -6.91 6.12
N GLN A 81 -5.40 -7.27 6.65
CA GLN A 81 -6.59 -7.59 5.90
C GLN A 81 -7.72 -6.66 6.35
N ALA A 82 -8.39 -6.02 5.41
CA ALA A 82 -9.51 -5.13 5.68
C ALA A 82 -10.71 -5.45 4.80
N TRP A 83 -11.89 -5.43 5.40
CA TRP A 83 -13.16 -5.58 4.71
C TRP A 83 -14.00 -4.32 4.91
N THR A 84 -14.43 -3.72 3.81
CA THR A 84 -15.23 -2.49 3.83
C THR A 84 -16.72 -2.78 3.59
N THR A 85 -17.60 -1.90 4.07
CA THR A 85 -19.05 -1.97 3.81
C THR A 85 -19.40 -1.87 2.33
N SER A 86 -18.50 -1.35 1.48
CA SER A 86 -18.63 -1.37 0.02
C SER A 86 -18.31 -2.73 -0.60
N ASN A 87 -18.30 -3.81 0.19
CA ASN A 87 -17.97 -5.17 -0.22
C ASN A 87 -16.62 -5.28 -0.94
N THR A 88 -15.63 -4.56 -0.42
CA THR A 88 -14.27 -4.61 -0.94
C THR A 88 -13.34 -5.21 0.11
N LEU A 89 -12.68 -6.31 -0.26
CA LEU A 89 -11.61 -6.93 0.51
C LEU A 89 -10.28 -6.35 0.08
N ARG A 90 -9.52 -5.84 1.04
CA ARG A 90 -8.14 -5.36 0.84
C ARG A 90 -7.20 -6.25 1.63
N ASN A 91 -6.13 -6.68 1.00
CA ASN A 91 -5.03 -7.38 1.66
C ASN A 91 -3.75 -6.64 1.37
N ASN A 92 -3.00 -6.35 2.41
CA ASN A 92 -1.66 -5.80 2.34
C ASN A 92 -0.72 -6.77 3.05
N ILE A 93 0.31 -7.23 2.35
CA ILE A 93 1.36 -8.09 2.90
C ILE A 93 2.67 -7.34 2.74
N GLU A 94 3.34 -7.06 3.84
CA GLU A 94 4.62 -6.38 3.86
C GLU A 94 5.69 -7.32 4.41
N LEU A 95 6.83 -7.37 3.73
CA LEU A 95 8.01 -8.12 4.14
C LEU A 95 9.19 -7.17 4.23
N ASP A 96 9.74 -7.02 5.43
CA ASP A 96 10.86 -6.13 5.70
C ASP A 96 12.14 -6.93 5.93
N ASN A 97 13.23 -6.56 5.23
CA ASN A 97 14.61 -7.04 5.46
C ASN A 97 14.84 -8.56 5.42
N GLN A 98 13.96 -9.34 4.81
CA GLN A 98 14.13 -10.80 4.71
C GLN A 98 14.84 -11.24 3.44
N ILE A 99 14.74 -10.46 2.37
CA ILE A 99 15.36 -10.80 1.06
C ILE A 99 16.79 -10.28 1.01
N ALA A 100 16.98 -9.03 1.45
CA ALA A 100 18.29 -8.39 1.60
C ALA A 100 18.16 -7.20 2.54
N ASP A 101 19.27 -6.80 3.17
CA ASP A 101 19.31 -5.63 4.06
C ASP A 101 18.86 -4.36 3.32
N GLY A 102 17.85 -3.69 3.86
CA GLY A 102 17.28 -2.46 3.28
C GLY A 102 16.27 -2.69 2.16
N VAL A 103 15.85 -3.94 1.90
CA VAL A 103 14.80 -4.25 0.93
C VAL A 103 13.46 -4.48 1.63
N LYS A 104 12.46 -3.69 1.25
CA LYS A 104 11.06 -3.85 1.65
C LYS A 104 10.24 -4.29 0.44
N LEU A 105 9.50 -5.38 0.58
CA LEU A 105 8.53 -5.85 -0.40
C LEU A 105 7.13 -5.66 0.15
N SER A 106 6.23 -5.08 -0.63
CA SER A 106 4.80 -5.01 -0.29
C SER A 106 3.94 -5.54 -1.43
N LEU A 107 2.93 -6.30 -1.08
CA LEU A 107 1.88 -6.77 -1.96
C LEU A 107 0.56 -6.18 -1.50
N ASP A 108 0.02 -5.29 -2.31
CA ASP A 108 -1.29 -4.68 -2.09
C ASP A 108 -2.30 -5.33 -3.04
N SER A 109 -3.31 -5.98 -2.52
CA SER A 109 -4.39 -6.55 -3.32
C SER A 109 -5.74 -6.03 -2.89
N SER A 110 -6.61 -5.77 -3.84
CA SER A 110 -8.01 -5.41 -3.60
C SER A 110 -8.94 -6.24 -4.48
N LEU A 111 -9.96 -6.77 -3.86
CA LEU A 111 -10.99 -7.59 -4.49
C LEU A 111 -12.34 -7.00 -4.16
N ALA A 112 -13.11 -6.61 -5.17
CA ALA A 112 -14.51 -6.23 -5.05
C ALA A 112 -15.37 -7.25 -5.79
N PRO A 113 -15.91 -8.29 -5.08
CA PRO A 113 -16.63 -9.39 -5.71
C PRO A 113 -17.87 -8.91 -6.49
N GLU A 114 -18.59 -7.95 -5.95
CA GLU A 114 -19.79 -7.38 -6.54
C GLU A 114 -19.52 -6.68 -7.87
N LYS A 115 -18.41 -5.97 -7.97
CA LYS A 115 -17.99 -5.25 -9.19
C LYS A 115 -17.11 -6.09 -10.11
N GLY A 116 -16.74 -7.31 -9.70
CA GLY A 116 -15.80 -8.17 -10.41
C GLY A 116 -14.39 -7.57 -10.57
N THR A 117 -14.08 -6.50 -9.82
CA THR A 117 -12.81 -5.78 -9.92
C THR A 117 -11.76 -6.47 -9.06
N LYS A 118 -10.61 -6.76 -9.68
CA LYS A 118 -9.44 -7.35 -9.02
C LYS A 118 -8.22 -6.52 -9.36
N ASN A 119 -7.52 -6.06 -8.33
CA ASN A 119 -6.25 -5.35 -8.48
C ASN A 119 -5.22 -6.00 -7.57
N ALA A 120 -4.00 -6.16 -8.05
CA ALA A 120 -2.86 -6.53 -7.22
C ALA A 120 -1.62 -5.79 -7.69
N LEU A 121 -0.97 -5.11 -6.76
CA LEU A 121 0.20 -4.30 -6.96
C LEU A 121 1.33 -4.81 -6.07
N ILE A 122 2.46 -5.15 -6.68
CA ILE A 122 3.68 -5.49 -5.98
C ILE A 122 4.58 -4.26 -6.00
N THR A 123 5.02 -3.82 -4.84
CA THR A 123 5.99 -2.74 -4.68
C THR A 123 7.24 -3.29 -4.02
N ALA A 124 8.38 -3.12 -4.67
CA ALA A 124 9.68 -3.42 -4.10
C ALA A 124 10.43 -2.11 -3.88
N ILE A 125 10.92 -1.89 -2.68
CA ILE A 125 11.69 -0.71 -2.29
C ILE A 125 13.04 -1.20 -1.78
N ALA A 126 14.12 -0.75 -2.40
CA ALA A 126 15.48 -0.98 -1.92
C ALA A 126 16.08 0.36 -1.46
N LYS A 127 16.49 0.40 -0.19
CA LYS A 127 17.17 1.56 0.43
C LYS A 127 18.57 1.14 0.81
N HIS A 128 19.57 1.69 0.11
CA HIS A 128 21.00 1.46 0.41
C HIS A 128 21.69 2.80 0.66
N PRO A 129 22.75 2.88 1.48
CA PRO A 129 23.51 4.10 1.62
C PRO A 129 24.12 4.46 0.24
N GLY A 130 23.54 5.46 -0.41
CA GLY A 130 23.95 5.95 -1.72
C GLY A 130 22.92 5.77 -2.84
N PHE A 131 21.95 4.88 -2.72
CA PHE A 131 20.89 4.81 -3.71
C PHE A 131 19.53 4.35 -3.12
N HIS A 132 18.45 4.88 -3.65
CA HIS A 132 17.10 4.48 -3.32
C HIS A 132 16.37 4.11 -4.61
N SER A 133 15.89 2.88 -4.71
CA SER A 133 15.10 2.42 -5.85
C SER A 133 13.73 1.93 -5.42
N ARG A 134 12.73 2.19 -6.26
CA ARG A 134 11.36 1.71 -6.10
C ARG A 134 10.90 1.10 -7.41
N ALA A 135 10.47 -0.14 -7.36
CA ALA A 135 9.85 -0.85 -8.47
C ALA A 135 8.38 -1.13 -8.17
N LEU A 136 7.53 -0.92 -9.15
CA LEU A 136 6.09 -1.17 -9.08
C LEU A 136 5.70 -2.14 -10.19
N LEU A 137 5.00 -3.23 -9.83
CA LEU A 137 4.49 -4.23 -10.76
C LEU A 137 2.99 -4.43 -10.53
N ASP A 138 2.19 -4.16 -11.55
CA ASP A 138 0.75 -4.44 -11.55
C ASP A 138 0.51 -5.84 -12.13
N VAL A 139 0.12 -6.79 -11.27
CA VAL A 139 0.00 -8.21 -11.62
C VAL A 139 -1.10 -8.47 -12.65
N PHE A 140 -2.20 -7.74 -12.59
CA PHE A 140 -3.34 -7.98 -13.49
C PHE A 140 -3.22 -7.27 -14.83
N ARG A 141 -2.48 -6.18 -14.92
CA ARG A 141 -2.23 -5.47 -16.17
C ARG A 141 -1.20 -6.16 -17.06
N VAL A 142 -0.25 -6.90 -16.48
CA VAL A 142 0.75 -7.67 -17.26
C VAL A 142 0.07 -8.73 -18.14
N ARG A 143 -1.07 -9.28 -17.71
CA ARG A 143 -1.78 -10.34 -18.45
C ARG A 143 -2.51 -9.86 -19.71
N ARG A 144 -2.74 -8.55 -19.88
CA ARG A 144 -3.40 -8.01 -21.09
C ARG A 144 -2.46 -7.72 -22.26
N ARG A 145 -1.16 -7.98 -22.15
CA ARG A 145 -0.15 -7.64 -23.16
C ARG A 145 0.32 -8.80 -24.03
N ASN A 146 -0.40 -9.93 -24.05
CA ASN A 146 -0.08 -11.06 -24.91
C ASN A 146 -0.83 -11.03 -26.26
N SER A 147 -0.83 -9.91 -26.95
CA SER A 147 -1.17 -9.89 -28.38
C SER A 147 -0.50 -8.70 -29.07
N GLY A 148 0.82 -8.77 -29.17
CA GLY A 148 1.64 -7.89 -29.98
C GLY A 148 3.09 -8.37 -29.99
N PRO A 149 3.81 -8.27 -31.14
CA PRO A 149 5.17 -8.72 -31.24
C PRO A 149 6.10 -7.98 -30.26
N ILE A 150 7.05 -8.71 -29.70
CA ILE A 150 8.07 -8.20 -28.79
C ILE A 150 9.04 -7.35 -29.61
N ASP A 151 8.90 -6.03 -29.55
CA ASP A 151 9.95 -5.13 -30.03
C ASP A 151 11.04 -5.03 -28.96
N LEU A 152 12.06 -5.86 -29.12
CA LEU A 152 13.35 -5.74 -28.46
C LEU A 152 14.05 -4.46 -28.97
N PHE A 153 13.78 -3.32 -28.37
CA PHE A 153 14.61 -2.14 -28.56
C PHE A 153 15.89 -2.29 -27.73
N ASN A 154 16.92 -2.79 -28.42
CA ASN A 154 18.30 -2.76 -27.98
C ASN A 154 18.80 -1.32 -28.16
N SER A 155 18.81 -0.51 -27.10
CA SER A 155 19.41 0.81 -27.11
C SER A 155 20.78 0.75 -26.43
N TYR A 156 21.78 0.36 -27.20
CA TYR A 156 23.15 0.77 -26.96
C TYR A 156 23.32 2.17 -27.56
N GLY A 157 23.44 3.18 -26.72
CA GLY A 157 23.82 4.54 -27.10
C GLY A 157 25.04 4.94 -26.28
N PHE A 158 26.13 5.28 -26.98
CA PHE A 158 27.39 5.80 -26.53
C PHE A 158 27.30 6.94 -25.52
#